data_0f0ca173f1d02a7acdc2f703028b40e7
#
_entry.id   0f0ca173f1d02a7acdc2f703028b40e7
#
_cell.length_a   1.000
_cell.length_b   1.000
_cell.length_c   1.000
_cell.angle_alpha   90.00
_cell.angle_beta   90.00
_cell.angle_gamma   90.00
#
_symmetry.space_group_name_H-M   'P 1'
#
loop_
_entity.id
_entity.type
_entity.pdbx_description
1 polymer ?
#
loop_
_entity_poly.entity_id
_entity_poly.type
_entity_poly.pdbx_seq_one_letter_code
_entity_poly.pdbx_strand_id
1 'polypeptide(L)'
;MKTIMRIAGRSVMALLLLVALSVAALAQAPEQNMESVQRSKVERMNKAPISNEILHVTLPRPFKATLPNGVRVLILEDHRFATVTTQLMLNGAGALYDPAGKQGTAEMTAGMLRQGTKTRNAKQLAEEIEKLGAQIQAGTRSGDVATTLRASGLSENFEQWFDIAVDVLLHPAFPATELSQAKQRQTFQLRQQRSQPTFLANERFLKAVYGDHPAATVSPTAEQIQSQTPEMLAAWHDERYVPQNAILAISGDVKPAELMVKLKQWLGDWKQTSFKPNLPANPTAATVSKIFLVDRPGSVQTNLLLGNLALDRRSPDFIAATVMNTIVGGGAGARLFMNLREDHGYTYGAYSRLSSEQYVGTWVANSEVRTDVTNGAMTEFFNEIHRIVEQPVPADELQRAKRAIVARFALSLERPQQTLDYAVTSEVYGFPADYWDNYAAQVMKVTPADIQRVAKKYVNAGAIQVVAVGDASKIKTWLEKYGTVEVTTADVPSRQGR
;
A
#
# COMPACT_ATOMS: atom_id res chain seq x y z
N MET A 1 60.46 44.34 15.98
CA MET A 1 60.11 42.92 16.16
C MET A 1 59.66 42.52 17.60
N LYS A 2 60.14 43.09 18.68
CA LYS A 2 59.77 42.73 20.05
C LYS A 2 58.37 43.19 20.52
N THR A 3 57.81 44.23 19.89
CA THR A 3 56.49 44.78 20.29
C THR A 3 55.33 44.00 19.67
N ILE A 4 55.46 43.42 18.45
CA ILE A 4 54.43 42.64 17.76
C ILE A 4 54.26 41.26 18.40
N MET A 5 55.32 40.64 18.95
CA MET A 5 55.23 39.36 19.65
C MET A 5 54.52 39.46 21.01
N ARG A 6 54.53 40.63 21.68
CA ARG A 6 53.81 40.82 22.95
C ARG A 6 52.30 41.00 22.79
N ILE A 7 51.85 41.53 21.66
CA ILE A 7 50.41 41.68 21.35
C ILE A 7 49.78 40.34 20.95
N ALA A 8 50.49 39.53 20.11
CA ALA A 8 50.03 38.23 19.71
C ALA A 8 49.91 37.25 20.90
N GLY A 9 50.85 37.27 21.85
CA GLY A 9 50.79 36.42 23.05
C GLY A 9 49.62 36.76 24.01
N ARG A 10 49.24 38.04 24.11
CA ARG A 10 48.08 38.46 24.93
C ARG A 10 46.76 38.11 24.30
N SER A 11 46.64 38.13 22.98
CA SER A 11 45.42 37.74 22.28
C SER A 11 45.16 36.23 22.33
N VAL A 12 46.21 35.39 22.25
CA VAL A 12 46.09 33.93 22.36
C VAL A 12 45.75 33.54 23.81
N MET A 13 46.29 34.22 24.81
CA MET A 13 45.99 33.94 26.22
C MET A 13 44.58 34.39 26.59
N ALA A 14 44.05 35.47 26.01
CA ALA A 14 42.66 35.89 26.16
C ALA A 14 41.67 34.92 25.49
N LEU A 15 42.04 34.35 24.34
CA LEU A 15 41.22 33.35 23.64
C LEU A 15 41.16 32.01 24.39
N LEU A 16 42.28 31.57 24.97
CA LEU A 16 42.35 30.38 25.82
C LEU A 16 41.58 30.54 27.15
N LEU A 17 41.57 31.73 27.72
CA LEU A 17 40.77 32.05 28.93
C LEU A 17 39.27 32.10 28.62
N LEU A 18 38.88 32.59 27.44
CA LEU A 18 37.46 32.55 26.97
C LEU A 18 36.96 31.13 26.69
N VAL A 19 37.80 30.28 26.12
CA VAL A 19 37.47 28.86 25.90
C VAL A 19 37.41 28.09 27.23
N ALA A 20 38.29 28.37 28.19
CA ALA A 20 38.26 27.76 29.50
C ALA A 20 37.03 28.20 30.34
N LEU A 21 36.58 29.45 30.19
CA LEU A 21 35.36 29.97 30.82
C LEU A 21 34.08 29.35 30.19
N SER A 22 34.09 29.10 28.88
CA SER A 22 32.93 28.44 28.24
C SER A 22 32.83 26.95 28.58
N VAL A 23 33.95 26.25 28.78
CA VAL A 23 33.96 24.86 29.26
C VAL A 23 33.55 24.76 30.72
N ALA A 24 33.94 25.72 31.57
CA ALA A 24 33.48 25.76 32.95
C ALA A 24 32.00 26.12 33.11
N ALA A 25 31.43 26.92 32.18
CA ALA A 25 30.00 27.21 32.15
C ALA A 25 29.16 26.02 31.70
N LEU A 26 29.70 25.13 30.85
CA LEU A 26 29.06 23.86 30.45
C LEU A 26 29.15 22.79 31.57
N ALA A 27 30.13 22.87 32.46
CA ALA A 27 30.26 21.96 33.61
C ALA A 27 29.40 22.38 34.82
N GLN A 28 28.80 23.58 34.79
CA GLN A 28 27.87 24.09 35.80
C GLN A 28 26.46 24.25 35.28
N ALA A 29 26.04 23.38 34.34
CA ALA A 29 24.62 23.18 34.16
C ALA A 29 24.07 22.71 35.52
N PRO A 30 23.07 23.41 36.13
CA PRO A 30 22.51 22.95 37.38
C PRO A 30 22.06 21.50 37.13
N GLU A 31 22.52 20.56 37.95
CA GLU A 31 21.83 19.31 38.14
C GLU A 31 20.39 19.75 38.43
N GLN A 32 19.54 19.67 37.38
CA GLN A 32 18.12 19.66 37.59
C GLN A 32 17.92 18.48 38.53
N ASN A 33 17.77 18.78 39.82
CA ASN A 33 17.10 17.88 40.72
C ASN A 33 15.87 17.43 39.98
N MET A 34 15.92 16.26 39.36
CA MET A 34 14.73 15.56 38.98
C MET A 34 14.05 15.22 40.30
N GLU A 35 13.36 16.24 40.86
CA GLU A 35 12.30 15.95 41.80
C GLU A 35 11.52 14.80 41.15
N SER A 36 11.61 13.68 41.79
CA SER A 36 10.94 12.47 41.35
C SER A 36 9.51 12.89 41.06
N VAL A 37 9.19 12.94 39.74
CA VAL A 37 7.80 13.10 39.29
C VAL A 37 6.99 12.16 40.17
N GLN A 38 6.09 12.72 41.00
CA GLN A 38 5.28 11.93 41.91
C GLN A 38 4.73 10.76 41.12
N ARG A 39 5.26 9.57 41.37
CA ARG A 39 4.79 8.37 40.74
C ARG A 39 3.30 8.33 41.00
N SER A 40 2.51 8.42 39.97
CA SER A 40 1.06 8.29 40.06
C SER A 40 0.75 7.14 41.04
N LYS A 41 -0.13 7.37 41.97
CA LYS A 41 -0.60 6.37 42.94
C LYS A 41 -1.43 5.26 42.24
N VAL A 42 -1.54 5.32 40.90
CA VAL A 42 -2.19 4.26 40.09
C VAL A 42 -1.26 3.05 40.15
N GLU A 43 -1.76 1.99 40.73
CA GLU A 43 -1.12 0.68 40.75
C GLU A 43 -0.86 0.27 39.31
N ARG A 44 0.43 0.22 38.92
CA ARG A 44 0.81 -0.21 37.57
C ARG A 44 0.56 -1.70 37.47
N MET A 45 -0.57 -2.06 36.94
CA MET A 45 -0.77 -3.43 36.47
C MET A 45 0.23 -3.68 35.37
N ASN A 46 1.20 -4.59 35.57
CA ASN A 46 2.22 -4.97 34.59
C ASN A 46 1.65 -5.65 33.34
N LYS A 47 0.34 -5.72 33.22
CA LYS A 47 -0.39 -6.25 32.08
C LYS A 47 -1.51 -5.29 31.71
N ALA A 48 -1.62 -4.97 30.41
CA ALA A 48 -2.76 -4.23 29.91
C ALA A 48 -4.07 -4.99 30.30
N PRO A 49 -5.13 -4.26 30.73
CA PRO A 49 -6.41 -4.88 31.01
C PRO A 49 -6.90 -5.60 29.76
N ILE A 50 -7.24 -6.88 29.91
CA ILE A 50 -7.72 -7.72 28.82
C ILE A 50 -9.23 -7.85 28.98
N SER A 51 -10.00 -7.22 28.10
CA SER A 51 -11.43 -7.52 27.98
C SER A 51 -11.62 -8.80 27.18
N ASN A 52 -12.50 -9.67 27.66
CA ASN A 52 -12.99 -10.84 26.94
C ASN A 52 -14.28 -10.55 26.17
N GLU A 53 -14.81 -9.35 26.28
CA GLU A 53 -15.98 -8.92 25.54
C GLU A 53 -15.67 -8.84 24.05
N ILE A 54 -16.58 -9.36 23.24
CA ILE A 54 -16.50 -9.23 21.78
C ILE A 54 -16.95 -7.82 21.43
N LEU A 55 -16.15 -7.13 20.61
CA LEU A 55 -16.53 -5.82 20.08
C LEU A 55 -17.81 -5.97 19.26
N HIS A 56 -18.86 -5.29 19.69
CA HIS A 56 -20.10 -5.13 18.95
C HIS A 56 -20.12 -3.74 18.31
N VAL A 57 -20.20 -3.70 17.00
CA VAL A 57 -20.25 -2.46 16.23
C VAL A 57 -21.42 -2.55 15.27
N THR A 58 -22.16 -1.45 15.15
CA THR A 58 -23.11 -1.26 14.05
C THR A 58 -22.61 -0.10 13.20
N LEU A 59 -22.14 -0.38 11.99
CA LEU A 59 -21.63 0.66 11.12
C LEU A 59 -22.79 1.49 10.56
N PRO A 60 -22.60 2.81 10.40
CA PRO A 60 -23.55 3.64 9.69
C PRO A 60 -23.84 3.08 8.30
N ARG A 61 -25.12 3.03 7.92
CA ARG A 61 -25.51 2.55 6.59
C ARG A 61 -25.54 3.71 5.61
N PRO A 62 -24.82 3.62 4.50
CA PRO A 62 -24.92 4.66 3.48
C PRO A 62 -26.30 4.64 2.83
N PHE A 63 -26.82 5.81 2.49
CA PHE A 63 -27.89 5.92 1.52
C PHE A 63 -27.39 5.36 0.20
N LYS A 64 -28.19 4.50 -0.45
CA LYS A 64 -27.84 3.86 -1.72
C LYS A 64 -28.83 4.24 -2.81
N ALA A 65 -28.31 4.61 -3.97
CA ALA A 65 -29.11 4.89 -5.14
C ALA A 65 -28.33 4.54 -6.42
N THR A 66 -29.03 4.50 -7.54
CA THR A 66 -28.41 4.37 -8.87
C THR A 66 -28.94 5.50 -9.75
N LEU A 67 -28.05 6.23 -10.40
CA LEU A 67 -28.43 7.23 -11.39
C LEU A 67 -28.99 6.55 -12.68
N PRO A 68 -29.81 7.26 -13.47
CA PRO A 68 -30.38 6.70 -14.70
C PRO A 68 -29.33 6.15 -15.69
N ASN A 69 -28.11 6.71 -15.68
CA ASN A 69 -26.98 6.27 -16.48
C ASN A 69 -26.15 5.13 -15.86
N GLY A 70 -26.60 4.56 -14.73
CA GLY A 70 -25.98 3.38 -14.13
C GLY A 70 -24.94 3.65 -13.05
N VAL A 71 -24.57 4.92 -12.76
CA VAL A 71 -23.67 5.24 -11.63
C VAL A 71 -24.31 4.77 -10.32
N ARG A 72 -23.65 3.90 -9.59
CA ARG A 72 -24.05 3.52 -8.23
C ARG A 72 -23.55 4.55 -7.24
N VAL A 73 -24.45 5.07 -6.41
CA VAL A 73 -24.17 6.17 -5.46
C VAL A 73 -24.33 5.64 -4.03
N LEU A 74 -23.32 5.91 -3.20
CA LEU A 74 -23.29 5.63 -1.77
C LEU A 74 -23.06 6.95 -1.05
N ILE A 75 -23.98 7.38 -0.17
CA ILE A 75 -23.85 8.64 0.59
C ILE A 75 -23.87 8.31 2.08
N LEU A 76 -22.81 8.70 2.79
CA LEU A 76 -22.71 8.63 4.24
C LEU A 76 -22.76 10.05 4.80
N GLU A 77 -23.95 10.45 5.27
CA GLU A 77 -24.20 11.77 5.89
C GLU A 77 -23.45 11.87 7.23
N ASP A 78 -22.62 12.91 7.38
CA ASP A 78 -21.82 13.15 8.59
C ASP A 78 -21.54 14.65 8.77
N HIS A 79 -22.28 15.28 9.67
CA HIS A 79 -22.21 16.73 9.93
C HIS A 79 -21.23 17.11 11.05
N ARG A 80 -20.40 16.16 11.54
CA ARG A 80 -19.42 16.45 12.61
C ARG A 80 -18.33 17.42 12.18
N PHE A 81 -18.03 17.45 10.88
CA PHE A 81 -17.04 18.33 10.28
C PHE A 81 -17.61 18.98 9.02
N ALA A 82 -17.32 20.26 8.81
CA ALA A 82 -17.73 21.00 7.61
C ALA A 82 -16.87 20.61 6.39
N THR A 83 -16.77 19.31 6.09
CA THR A 83 -15.98 18.76 4.98
C THR A 83 -16.77 17.69 4.24
N VAL A 84 -16.47 17.56 2.94
CA VAL A 84 -17.01 16.48 2.11
C VAL A 84 -15.85 15.77 1.43
N THR A 85 -15.92 14.44 1.41
CA THR A 85 -14.99 13.59 0.68
C THR A 85 -15.75 12.75 -0.31
N THR A 86 -15.23 12.63 -1.53
CA THR A 86 -15.79 11.81 -2.60
C THR A 86 -14.76 10.83 -3.10
N GLN A 87 -15.21 9.64 -3.44
CA GLN A 87 -14.42 8.60 -4.08
C GLN A 87 -15.23 7.98 -5.22
N LEU A 88 -14.79 8.22 -6.43
CA LEU A 88 -15.32 7.55 -7.62
C LEU A 88 -14.40 6.41 -7.99
N MET A 89 -14.91 5.19 -7.99
CA MET A 89 -14.23 3.99 -8.46
C MET A 89 -14.76 3.60 -9.83
N LEU A 90 -13.88 3.48 -10.81
CA LEU A 90 -14.15 3.10 -12.20
C LEU A 90 -13.67 1.68 -12.42
N ASN A 91 -14.54 0.71 -12.21
CA ASN A 91 -14.20 -0.70 -12.38
C ASN A 91 -13.95 -1.04 -13.85
N GLY A 92 -12.86 -1.76 -14.13
CA GLY A 92 -12.43 -2.07 -15.49
C GLY A 92 -11.54 -1.01 -16.15
N ALA A 93 -11.27 0.12 -15.45
CA ALA A 93 -10.36 1.15 -15.92
C ALA A 93 -8.96 1.08 -15.25
N GLY A 94 -8.70 0.06 -14.44
CA GLY A 94 -7.43 -0.13 -13.74
C GLY A 94 -6.34 -0.75 -14.61
N ALA A 95 -5.08 -0.64 -14.16
CA ALA A 95 -3.92 -1.10 -14.91
C ALA A 95 -3.83 -2.61 -15.12
N LEU A 96 -4.64 -3.40 -14.41
CA LEU A 96 -4.81 -4.84 -14.71
C LEU A 96 -5.28 -5.08 -16.14
N TYR A 97 -5.99 -4.12 -16.73
CA TYR A 97 -6.57 -4.21 -18.08
C TYR A 97 -5.75 -3.51 -19.16
N ASP A 98 -4.54 -3.05 -18.83
CA ASP A 98 -3.66 -2.44 -19.83
C ASP A 98 -3.47 -3.36 -21.04
N PRO A 99 -3.54 -2.85 -22.26
CA PRO A 99 -3.33 -3.65 -23.45
C PRO A 99 -1.93 -4.27 -23.46
N ALA A 100 -1.81 -5.49 -23.99
CA ALA A 100 -0.53 -6.16 -24.11
C ALA A 100 0.49 -5.27 -24.89
N GLY A 101 1.68 -5.09 -24.30
CA GLY A 101 2.73 -4.22 -24.85
C GLY A 101 2.52 -2.72 -24.61
N LYS A 102 1.41 -2.30 -23.97
CA LYS A 102 1.11 -0.89 -23.65
C LYS A 102 0.85 -0.67 -22.16
N GLN A 103 1.56 -1.42 -21.33
CA GLN A 103 1.46 -1.26 -19.88
C GLN A 103 1.75 0.17 -19.45
N GLY A 104 1.03 0.66 -18.45
CA GLY A 104 1.08 2.05 -17.98
C GLY A 104 0.06 2.98 -18.62
N THR A 105 -0.75 2.52 -19.60
CA THR A 105 -1.79 3.36 -20.23
C THR A 105 -2.83 3.83 -19.22
N ALA A 106 -3.36 2.94 -18.38
CA ALA A 106 -4.32 3.29 -17.33
C ALA A 106 -3.75 4.29 -16.32
N GLU A 107 -2.52 4.02 -15.84
CA GLU A 107 -1.84 4.90 -14.89
C GLU A 107 -1.57 6.29 -15.47
N MET A 108 -1.05 6.34 -16.71
CA MET A 108 -0.79 7.59 -17.41
C MET A 108 -2.10 8.36 -17.65
N THR A 109 -3.16 7.68 -18.10
CA THR A 109 -4.47 8.31 -18.30
C THR A 109 -4.99 8.94 -17.01
N ALA A 110 -5.00 8.20 -15.90
CA ALA A 110 -5.44 8.69 -14.61
C ALA A 110 -4.60 9.88 -14.13
N GLY A 111 -3.28 9.80 -14.25
CA GLY A 111 -2.35 10.87 -13.87
C GLY A 111 -2.49 12.14 -14.72
N MET A 112 -2.92 11.99 -15.97
CA MET A 112 -3.09 13.10 -16.90
C MET A 112 -4.45 13.81 -16.80
N LEU A 113 -5.44 13.27 -16.08
CA LEU A 113 -6.77 13.90 -15.95
C LEU A 113 -6.69 15.36 -15.44
N ARG A 114 -5.78 15.62 -14.50
CA ARG A 114 -5.56 16.96 -13.91
C ARG A 114 -4.58 17.84 -14.68
N GLN A 115 -4.08 17.39 -15.80
CA GLN A 115 -3.12 18.15 -16.60
C GLN A 115 -3.78 19.03 -17.67
N GLY A 116 -5.09 19.20 -17.58
CA GLY A 116 -5.91 20.07 -18.40
C GLY A 116 -7.22 19.42 -18.79
N THR A 117 -8.26 20.24 -18.89
CA THR A 117 -9.57 19.90 -19.45
C THR A 117 -9.80 20.66 -20.75
N LYS A 118 -10.95 20.44 -21.39
CA LYS A 118 -11.35 21.20 -22.59
C LYS A 118 -11.50 22.70 -22.32
N THR A 119 -11.71 23.10 -21.06
CA THR A 119 -12.00 24.49 -20.66
C THR A 119 -10.90 25.10 -19.78
N ARG A 120 -10.03 24.31 -19.16
CA ARG A 120 -9.01 24.75 -18.21
C ARG A 120 -7.66 24.12 -18.53
N ASN A 121 -6.59 24.89 -18.54
CA ASN A 121 -5.23 24.31 -18.59
C ASN A 121 -4.77 23.83 -17.20
N ALA A 122 -3.63 23.13 -17.12
CA ALA A 122 -3.10 22.55 -15.89
C ALA A 122 -2.90 23.60 -14.77
N LYS A 123 -2.41 24.80 -15.12
CA LYS A 123 -2.16 25.88 -14.17
C LYS A 123 -3.49 26.42 -13.61
N GLN A 124 -4.48 26.68 -14.47
CA GLN A 124 -5.81 27.14 -14.05
C GLN A 124 -6.49 26.12 -13.12
N LEU A 125 -6.44 24.82 -13.47
CA LEU A 125 -6.96 23.77 -12.60
C LEU A 125 -6.29 23.78 -11.22
N ALA A 126 -4.97 23.89 -11.17
CA ALA A 126 -4.25 23.92 -9.90
C ALA A 126 -4.64 25.12 -9.04
N GLU A 127 -4.69 26.33 -9.64
CA GLU A 127 -5.03 27.58 -8.96
C GLU A 127 -6.50 27.57 -8.46
N GLU A 128 -7.45 27.08 -9.27
CA GLU A 128 -8.86 27.01 -8.88
C GLU A 128 -9.08 25.99 -7.75
N ILE A 129 -8.47 24.81 -7.82
CA ILE A 129 -8.55 23.79 -6.77
C ILE A 129 -7.95 24.31 -5.46
N GLU A 130 -6.77 24.96 -5.52
CA GLU A 130 -6.09 25.52 -4.35
C GLU A 130 -6.91 26.65 -3.71
N LYS A 131 -7.47 27.55 -4.51
CA LYS A 131 -8.34 28.66 -4.04
C LYS A 131 -9.56 28.16 -3.27
N LEU A 132 -10.10 27.00 -3.63
CA LEU A 132 -11.25 26.39 -2.95
C LEU A 132 -10.85 25.55 -1.73
N GLY A 133 -9.54 25.44 -1.41
CA GLY A 133 -9.05 24.56 -0.35
C GLY A 133 -9.35 23.09 -0.61
N ALA A 134 -9.50 22.71 -1.88
CA ALA A 134 -9.88 21.37 -2.27
C ALA A 134 -8.68 20.51 -2.69
N GLN A 135 -8.89 19.22 -2.77
CA GLN A 135 -7.96 18.24 -3.32
C GLN A 135 -8.70 17.36 -4.33
N ILE A 136 -8.11 17.17 -5.51
CA ILE A 136 -8.62 16.25 -6.53
C ILE A 136 -7.45 15.40 -6.99
N GLN A 137 -7.59 14.08 -6.95
CA GLN A 137 -6.55 13.14 -7.35
C GLN A 137 -7.16 11.95 -8.06
N ALA A 138 -6.52 11.51 -9.14
CA ALA A 138 -6.89 10.27 -9.81
C ALA A 138 -5.67 9.36 -9.92
N GLY A 139 -5.88 8.06 -9.86
CA GLY A 139 -4.79 7.08 -9.96
C GLY A 139 -5.28 5.64 -10.03
N THR A 140 -4.40 4.82 -10.53
CA THR A 140 -4.44 3.36 -10.51
C THR A 140 -3.00 2.85 -10.45
N ARG A 141 -2.81 1.62 -10.03
CA ARG A 141 -1.48 0.98 -9.96
C ARG A 141 -1.50 -0.33 -10.73
N SER A 142 -0.32 -0.81 -11.09
CA SER A 142 -0.18 -2.16 -11.65
C SER A 142 -0.93 -3.19 -10.80
N GLY A 143 -1.74 -4.02 -11.44
CA GLY A 143 -2.60 -5.00 -10.78
C GLY A 143 -3.97 -4.48 -10.31
N ASP A 144 -4.20 -3.17 -10.22
CA ASP A 144 -5.51 -2.63 -9.83
C ASP A 144 -6.57 -2.92 -10.92
N VAL A 145 -7.75 -3.34 -10.48
CA VAL A 145 -8.91 -3.57 -11.35
C VAL A 145 -9.69 -2.29 -11.66
N ALA A 146 -9.44 -1.23 -10.92
CA ALA A 146 -10.16 0.04 -11.04
C ALA A 146 -9.22 1.24 -11.03
N THR A 147 -9.63 2.29 -11.70
CA THR A 147 -9.10 3.64 -11.46
C THR A 147 -9.97 4.33 -10.42
N THR A 148 -9.34 5.04 -9.50
CA THR A 148 -10.03 5.80 -8.45
C THR A 148 -9.76 7.29 -8.63
N LEU A 149 -10.83 8.10 -8.65
CA LEU A 149 -10.77 9.55 -8.54
C LEU A 149 -11.29 9.94 -7.16
N ARG A 150 -10.46 10.63 -6.39
CA ARG A 150 -10.81 11.15 -5.05
C ARG A 150 -10.82 12.67 -5.10
N ALA A 151 -11.85 13.26 -4.48
CA ALA A 151 -11.91 14.69 -4.26
C ALA A 151 -12.41 14.99 -2.85
N SER A 152 -11.89 16.04 -2.23
CA SER A 152 -12.29 16.47 -0.90
C SER A 152 -12.09 17.97 -0.74
N GLY A 153 -12.87 18.59 0.15
CA GLY A 153 -12.79 20.01 0.45
C GLY A 153 -13.83 20.41 1.50
N LEU A 154 -13.93 21.72 1.74
CA LEU A 154 -14.94 22.28 2.64
C LEU A 154 -16.34 22.12 2.03
N SER A 155 -17.35 21.88 2.87
CA SER A 155 -18.74 21.70 2.44
C SER A 155 -19.33 22.98 1.86
N GLU A 156 -18.92 24.15 2.33
CA GLU A 156 -19.37 25.46 1.78
C GLU A 156 -18.97 25.67 0.32
N ASN A 157 -17.85 25.06 -0.12
CA ASN A 157 -17.33 25.14 -1.48
C ASN A 157 -17.60 23.85 -2.28
N PHE A 158 -18.45 22.96 -1.78
CA PHE A 158 -18.64 21.61 -2.34
C PHE A 158 -19.04 21.66 -3.82
N GLU A 159 -20.00 22.49 -4.18
CA GLU A 159 -20.49 22.57 -5.55
C GLU A 159 -19.38 23.00 -6.53
N GLN A 160 -18.59 24.01 -6.16
CA GLN A 160 -17.54 24.55 -7.02
C GLN A 160 -16.41 23.52 -7.24
N TRP A 161 -15.91 22.90 -6.17
CA TRP A 161 -14.81 21.96 -6.36
C TRP A 161 -15.27 20.60 -6.92
N PHE A 162 -16.54 20.21 -6.69
CA PHE A 162 -17.07 19.00 -7.29
C PHE A 162 -17.34 19.19 -8.79
N ASP A 163 -17.78 20.37 -9.22
CA ASP A 163 -17.87 20.74 -10.64
C ASP A 163 -16.51 20.60 -11.36
N ILE A 164 -15.42 21.06 -10.72
CA ILE A 164 -14.07 20.87 -11.24
C ILE A 164 -13.71 19.36 -11.30
N ALA A 165 -14.09 18.57 -10.29
CA ALA A 165 -13.84 17.14 -10.29
C ALA A 165 -14.59 16.42 -11.42
N VAL A 166 -15.81 16.84 -11.72
CA VAL A 166 -16.61 16.35 -12.86
C VAL A 166 -16.00 16.76 -14.19
N ASP A 167 -15.53 18.00 -14.33
CA ASP A 167 -14.85 18.47 -15.56
C ASP A 167 -13.55 17.66 -15.82
N VAL A 168 -12.77 17.44 -14.78
CA VAL A 168 -11.56 16.58 -14.82
C VAL A 168 -11.90 15.14 -15.20
N LEU A 169 -13.02 14.61 -14.72
CA LEU A 169 -13.48 13.26 -15.03
C LEU A 169 -13.97 13.13 -16.47
N LEU A 170 -14.81 14.06 -16.94
CA LEU A 170 -15.57 13.89 -18.18
C LEU A 170 -14.94 14.58 -19.39
N HIS A 171 -14.11 15.58 -19.18
CA HIS A 171 -13.60 16.42 -20.26
C HIS A 171 -12.06 16.60 -20.25
N PRO A 172 -11.25 15.57 -19.94
CA PRO A 172 -9.79 15.72 -19.97
C PRO A 172 -9.32 16.05 -21.40
N ALA A 173 -8.26 16.85 -21.50
CA ALA A 173 -7.71 17.29 -22.78
C ALA A 173 -6.45 16.51 -23.21
N PHE A 174 -5.74 15.86 -22.28
CA PHE A 174 -4.49 15.14 -22.50
C PHE A 174 -3.44 15.93 -23.30
N PRO A 175 -3.02 17.14 -22.87
CA PRO A 175 -2.13 17.98 -23.65
C PRO A 175 -0.79 17.30 -23.89
N ALA A 176 -0.29 17.35 -25.14
CA ALA A 176 0.95 16.69 -25.55
C ALA A 176 2.19 17.20 -24.77
N THR A 177 2.21 18.50 -24.44
CA THR A 177 3.29 19.11 -23.64
C THR A 177 3.34 18.54 -22.22
N GLU A 178 2.19 18.44 -21.55
CA GLU A 178 2.07 17.89 -20.21
C GLU A 178 2.37 16.39 -20.20
N LEU A 179 1.93 15.66 -21.24
CA LEU A 179 2.25 14.25 -21.41
C LEU A 179 3.77 14.04 -21.59
N SER A 180 4.46 14.88 -22.36
CA SER A 180 5.90 14.81 -22.48
C SER A 180 6.62 14.95 -21.13
N GLN A 181 6.19 15.90 -20.31
CA GLN A 181 6.73 16.08 -18.96
C GLN A 181 6.39 14.89 -18.04
N ALA A 182 5.17 14.37 -18.12
CA ALA A 182 4.76 13.19 -17.35
C ALA A 182 5.63 11.98 -17.68
N LYS A 183 5.90 11.72 -18.97
CA LYS A 183 6.80 10.65 -19.42
C LYS A 183 8.22 10.81 -18.86
N GLN A 184 8.76 12.02 -18.87
CA GLN A 184 10.10 12.30 -18.32
C GLN A 184 10.13 11.99 -16.82
N ARG A 185 9.14 12.49 -16.07
CA ARG A 185 9.03 12.23 -14.63
C ARG A 185 8.91 10.73 -14.34
N GLN A 186 8.02 10.02 -15.04
CA GLN A 186 7.81 8.58 -14.84
C GLN A 186 9.05 7.76 -15.21
N THR A 187 9.73 8.10 -16.30
CA THR A 187 11.01 7.44 -16.69
C THR A 187 12.09 7.66 -15.62
N PHE A 188 12.18 8.86 -15.05
CA PHE A 188 13.11 9.12 -13.95
C PHE A 188 12.77 8.32 -12.70
N GLN A 189 11.48 8.28 -12.32
CA GLN A 189 11.00 7.47 -11.19
C GLN A 189 11.28 5.98 -11.40
N LEU A 190 11.05 5.45 -12.60
CA LEU A 190 11.35 4.05 -12.93
C LEU A 190 12.84 3.73 -12.73
N ARG A 191 13.76 4.60 -13.21
CA ARG A 191 15.20 4.42 -12.99
C ARG A 191 15.55 4.41 -11.52
N GLN A 192 14.94 5.29 -10.73
CA GLN A 192 15.15 5.33 -9.29
C GLN A 192 14.61 4.07 -8.61
N GLN A 193 13.42 3.61 -8.97
CA GLN A 193 12.83 2.37 -8.44
C GLN A 193 13.71 1.15 -8.78
N ARG A 194 14.21 1.03 -9.99
CA ARG A 194 15.11 -0.07 -10.41
C ARG A 194 16.44 -0.09 -9.67
N SER A 195 16.85 1.02 -9.07
CA SER A 195 18.02 1.03 -8.16
C SER A 195 17.73 0.39 -6.79
N GLN A 196 16.47 0.17 -6.44
CA GLN A 196 16.06 -0.38 -5.15
C GLN A 196 15.96 -1.91 -5.20
N PRO A 197 16.68 -2.65 -4.34
CA PRO A 197 16.60 -4.11 -4.29
C PRO A 197 15.20 -4.63 -4.03
N THR A 198 14.42 -3.94 -3.20
CA THR A 198 13.02 -4.29 -2.88
C THR A 198 12.12 -4.24 -4.10
N PHE A 199 12.32 -3.28 -5.00
CA PHE A 199 11.58 -3.18 -6.26
C PHE A 199 11.88 -4.39 -7.16
N LEU A 200 13.16 -4.70 -7.35
CA LEU A 200 13.61 -5.84 -8.17
C LEU A 200 13.09 -7.17 -7.61
N ALA A 201 13.12 -7.31 -6.29
CA ALA A 201 12.59 -8.49 -5.61
C ALA A 201 11.09 -8.66 -5.87
N ASN A 202 10.30 -7.58 -5.71
CA ASN A 202 8.86 -7.62 -5.95
C ASN A 202 8.53 -7.89 -7.43
N GLU A 203 9.21 -7.25 -8.37
CA GLU A 203 9.06 -7.48 -9.81
C GLU A 203 9.30 -8.94 -10.17
N ARG A 204 10.41 -9.52 -9.68
CA ARG A 204 10.73 -10.92 -9.94
C ARG A 204 9.75 -11.87 -9.26
N PHE A 205 9.31 -11.54 -8.04
CA PHE A 205 8.34 -12.34 -7.30
C PHE A 205 6.98 -12.38 -7.99
N LEU A 206 6.42 -11.23 -8.37
CA LEU A 206 5.13 -11.20 -9.05
C LEU A 206 5.18 -11.92 -10.41
N LYS A 207 6.29 -11.80 -11.15
CA LYS A 207 6.50 -12.60 -12.38
C LYS A 207 6.58 -14.09 -12.09
N ALA A 208 7.21 -14.50 -10.98
CA ALA A 208 7.33 -15.90 -10.59
C ALA A 208 5.98 -16.52 -10.22
N VAL A 209 5.10 -15.78 -9.53
CA VAL A 209 3.83 -16.32 -9.02
C VAL A 209 2.67 -16.14 -10.00
N TYR A 210 2.66 -15.06 -10.78
CA TYR A 210 1.57 -14.75 -11.71
C TYR A 210 1.87 -15.17 -13.17
N GLY A 211 3.14 -15.42 -13.52
CA GLY A 211 3.50 -15.84 -14.89
C GLY A 211 3.13 -14.80 -15.93
N ASP A 212 2.24 -15.15 -16.85
CA ASP A 212 1.77 -14.25 -17.92
C ASP A 212 0.45 -13.52 -17.57
N HIS A 213 -0.08 -13.73 -16.38
CA HIS A 213 -1.24 -12.97 -15.91
C HIS A 213 -0.87 -11.47 -15.76
N PRO A 214 -1.75 -10.51 -16.11
CA PRO A 214 -1.43 -9.07 -16.04
C PRO A 214 -0.93 -8.58 -14.69
N ALA A 215 -1.37 -9.19 -13.60
CA ALA A 215 -0.89 -8.87 -12.25
C ALA A 215 0.61 -9.17 -12.01
N ALA A 216 1.28 -9.85 -12.94
CA ALA A 216 2.74 -10.01 -12.93
C ALA A 216 3.49 -8.70 -13.21
N THR A 217 2.85 -7.73 -13.84
CA THR A 217 3.45 -6.43 -14.17
C THR A 217 3.53 -5.56 -12.91
N VAL A 218 4.69 -5.01 -12.62
CA VAL A 218 4.91 -4.08 -11.49
C VAL A 218 4.97 -2.63 -11.98
N SER A 219 5.53 -2.44 -13.16
CA SER A 219 5.66 -1.13 -13.81
C SER A 219 5.77 -1.30 -15.31
N PRO A 220 5.42 -0.26 -16.10
CA PRO A 220 5.75 -0.22 -17.52
C PRO A 220 7.27 -0.15 -17.74
N THR A 221 7.73 -0.58 -18.92
CA THR A 221 9.12 -0.35 -19.36
C THR A 221 9.31 1.11 -19.80
N ALA A 222 10.57 1.53 -19.93
CA ALA A 222 10.89 2.87 -20.45
C ALA A 222 10.32 3.09 -21.86
N GLU A 223 10.37 2.07 -22.73
CA GLU A 223 9.81 2.09 -24.08
C GLU A 223 8.29 2.24 -24.04
N GLN A 224 7.61 1.51 -23.16
CA GLN A 224 6.17 1.61 -22.99
C GLN A 224 5.74 2.99 -22.49
N ILE A 225 6.49 3.59 -21.55
CA ILE A 225 6.25 4.97 -21.11
C ILE A 225 6.40 5.94 -22.29
N GLN A 226 7.47 5.80 -23.07
CA GLN A 226 7.72 6.71 -24.20
C GLN A 226 6.72 6.52 -25.35
N SER A 227 6.14 5.34 -25.53
CA SER A 227 5.18 5.05 -26.59
C SER A 227 3.78 5.63 -26.35
N GLN A 228 3.46 6.10 -25.14
CA GLN A 228 2.14 6.68 -24.84
C GLN A 228 1.87 7.94 -25.65
N THR A 229 0.67 8.08 -26.21
CA THR A 229 0.25 9.29 -26.97
C THR A 229 -1.07 9.84 -26.40
N PRO A 230 -1.37 11.12 -26.66
CA PRO A 230 -2.65 11.71 -26.25
C PRO A 230 -3.86 10.91 -26.76
N GLU A 231 -3.78 10.40 -28.00
CA GLU A 231 -4.85 9.62 -28.63
C GLU A 231 -5.06 8.28 -27.91
N MET A 232 -3.98 7.61 -27.48
CA MET A 232 -4.08 6.38 -26.70
C MET A 232 -4.77 6.63 -25.36
N LEU A 233 -4.43 7.73 -24.67
CA LEU A 233 -5.04 8.10 -23.39
C LEU A 233 -6.52 8.46 -23.57
N ALA A 234 -6.85 9.23 -24.60
CA ALA A 234 -8.22 9.59 -24.93
C ALA A 234 -9.07 8.33 -25.26
N ALA A 235 -8.54 7.43 -26.08
CA ALA A 235 -9.21 6.19 -26.42
C ALA A 235 -9.45 5.29 -25.19
N TRP A 236 -8.46 5.19 -24.29
CA TRP A 236 -8.62 4.47 -23.04
C TRP A 236 -9.69 5.10 -22.13
N HIS A 237 -9.68 6.42 -22.02
CA HIS A 237 -10.67 7.17 -21.27
C HIS A 237 -12.08 6.95 -21.83
N ASP A 238 -12.26 7.17 -23.13
CA ASP A 238 -13.56 7.07 -23.79
C ASP A 238 -14.16 5.66 -23.71
N GLU A 239 -13.32 4.62 -23.76
CA GLU A 239 -13.73 3.23 -23.64
C GLU A 239 -14.10 2.84 -22.22
N ARG A 240 -13.28 3.26 -21.22
CA ARG A 240 -13.25 2.66 -19.89
C ARG A 240 -13.83 3.52 -18.76
N TYR A 241 -13.87 4.84 -18.95
CA TYR A 241 -14.45 5.76 -17.95
C TYR A 241 -15.94 5.90 -18.21
N VAL A 242 -16.70 4.92 -17.79
CA VAL A 242 -18.12 4.76 -18.15
C VAL A 242 -18.99 4.64 -16.89
N PRO A 243 -20.19 5.27 -16.89
CA PRO A 243 -21.00 5.40 -15.68
C PRO A 243 -21.54 4.08 -15.14
N GLN A 244 -21.86 3.11 -16.00
CA GLN A 244 -22.40 1.81 -15.58
C GLN A 244 -21.40 0.96 -14.77
N ASN A 245 -20.10 1.26 -14.86
CA ASN A 245 -19.04 0.58 -14.09
C ASN A 245 -18.55 1.41 -12.90
N ALA A 246 -19.19 2.57 -12.65
CA ALA A 246 -18.81 3.52 -11.63
C ALA A 246 -19.53 3.30 -10.30
N ILE A 247 -18.78 3.42 -9.22
CA ILE A 247 -19.29 3.55 -7.85
C ILE A 247 -18.83 4.89 -7.33
N LEU A 248 -19.77 5.81 -7.06
CA LEU A 248 -19.51 7.10 -6.44
C LEU A 248 -19.89 7.03 -4.97
N ALA A 249 -18.92 7.11 -4.11
CA ALA A 249 -19.08 7.14 -2.67
C ALA A 249 -18.78 8.55 -2.14
N ILE A 250 -19.67 9.09 -1.30
CA ILE A 250 -19.59 10.45 -0.76
C ILE A 250 -19.81 10.36 0.75
N SER A 251 -18.97 11.04 1.53
CA SER A 251 -19.12 11.15 2.98
C SER A 251 -18.86 12.59 3.43
N GLY A 252 -19.63 13.06 4.38
CA GLY A 252 -19.45 14.37 4.99
C GLY A 252 -20.74 15.16 5.16
N ASP A 253 -20.57 16.48 5.25
CA ASP A 253 -21.64 17.44 5.50
C ASP A 253 -22.50 17.66 4.25
N VAL A 254 -23.31 16.67 3.95
CA VAL A 254 -24.24 16.64 2.80
C VAL A 254 -25.56 15.97 3.18
N LYS A 255 -26.65 16.39 2.55
CA LYS A 255 -27.96 15.73 2.66
C LYS A 255 -28.23 14.89 1.41
N PRO A 256 -28.50 13.58 1.56
CA PRO A 256 -28.67 12.68 0.42
C PRO A 256 -29.71 13.13 -0.61
N ALA A 257 -30.87 13.62 -0.15
CA ALA A 257 -31.95 14.02 -1.06
C ALA A 257 -31.56 15.22 -1.95
N GLU A 258 -30.95 16.25 -1.36
CA GLU A 258 -30.47 17.45 -2.08
C GLU A 258 -29.32 17.06 -3.03
N LEU A 259 -28.36 16.26 -2.54
CA LEU A 259 -27.20 15.83 -3.32
C LEU A 259 -27.60 15.00 -4.54
N MET A 260 -28.57 14.10 -4.41
CA MET A 260 -29.05 13.30 -5.55
C MET A 260 -29.60 14.12 -6.71
N VAL A 261 -30.22 15.28 -6.44
CA VAL A 261 -30.68 16.19 -7.48
C VAL A 261 -29.49 16.78 -8.25
N LYS A 262 -28.46 17.23 -7.52
CA LYS A 262 -27.25 17.80 -8.11
C LYS A 262 -26.43 16.74 -8.88
N LEU A 263 -26.29 15.54 -8.33
CA LEU A 263 -25.57 14.46 -9.00
C LEU A 263 -26.22 14.08 -10.36
N LYS A 264 -27.54 14.13 -10.46
CA LYS A 264 -28.25 13.95 -11.74
C LYS A 264 -27.92 15.06 -12.75
N GLN A 265 -27.72 16.29 -12.28
CA GLN A 265 -27.35 17.41 -13.15
C GLN A 265 -25.89 17.29 -13.61
N TRP A 266 -24.95 17.02 -12.70
CA TRP A 266 -23.53 16.92 -13.01
C TRP A 266 -23.14 15.71 -13.84
N LEU A 267 -23.76 14.56 -13.60
CA LEU A 267 -23.36 13.28 -14.18
C LEU A 267 -24.39 12.74 -15.18
N GLY A 268 -25.54 13.40 -15.37
CA GLY A 268 -26.63 12.86 -16.18
C GLY A 268 -26.26 12.66 -17.64
N ASP A 269 -25.44 13.53 -18.21
CA ASP A 269 -24.99 13.47 -19.61
C ASP A 269 -23.80 12.50 -19.83
N TRP A 270 -23.27 11.91 -18.78
CA TRP A 270 -22.21 10.89 -18.89
C TRP A 270 -22.76 9.62 -19.53
N LYS A 271 -22.32 9.35 -20.76
CA LYS A 271 -22.89 8.33 -21.64
C LYS A 271 -22.42 6.94 -21.27
N GLN A 272 -23.36 6.02 -21.25
CA GLN A 272 -23.06 4.58 -21.19
C GLN A 272 -22.44 4.08 -22.50
N THR A 273 -21.65 3.01 -22.41
CA THR A 273 -21.13 2.25 -23.55
C THR A 273 -21.49 0.77 -23.40
N SER A 274 -21.11 -0.04 -24.36
CA SER A 274 -21.25 -1.49 -24.26
C SER A 274 -20.15 -2.16 -23.42
N PHE A 275 -19.15 -1.39 -22.95
CA PHE A 275 -18.00 -1.93 -22.21
C PHE A 275 -18.42 -2.59 -20.89
N LYS A 276 -17.99 -3.83 -20.72
CA LYS A 276 -18.12 -4.59 -19.48
C LYS A 276 -16.74 -5.15 -19.11
N PRO A 277 -16.23 -4.88 -17.90
CA PRO A 277 -14.96 -5.43 -17.49
C PRO A 277 -15.07 -6.94 -17.32
N ASN A 278 -14.07 -7.65 -17.82
CA ASN A 278 -13.91 -9.09 -17.62
C ASN A 278 -12.56 -9.36 -16.98
N LEU A 279 -12.56 -9.97 -15.79
CA LEU A 279 -11.32 -10.31 -15.11
C LEU A 279 -10.54 -11.36 -15.93
N PRO A 280 -9.21 -11.18 -16.05
CA PRO A 280 -8.37 -12.24 -16.59
C PRO A 280 -8.54 -13.54 -15.80
N ALA A 281 -8.39 -14.67 -16.48
CA ALA A 281 -8.42 -15.97 -15.80
C ALA A 281 -7.31 -16.06 -14.77
N ASN A 282 -7.63 -16.61 -13.58
CA ASN A 282 -6.61 -16.79 -12.55
C ASN A 282 -5.44 -17.63 -13.06
N PRO A 283 -4.20 -17.28 -12.69
CA PRO A 283 -3.02 -18.07 -13.08
C PRO A 283 -3.03 -19.43 -12.39
N THR A 284 -2.36 -20.40 -13.00
CA THR A 284 -2.14 -21.71 -12.38
C THR A 284 -1.08 -21.58 -11.28
N ALA A 285 -1.40 -22.08 -10.09
CA ALA A 285 -0.45 -22.12 -8.99
C ALA A 285 0.77 -23.00 -9.32
N ALA A 286 1.96 -22.59 -8.90
CA ALA A 286 3.16 -23.40 -8.99
C ALA A 286 2.99 -24.69 -8.19
N THR A 287 3.53 -25.79 -8.71
CA THR A 287 3.49 -27.12 -8.07
C THR A 287 4.83 -27.52 -7.43
N VAL A 288 5.90 -26.77 -7.71
CA VAL A 288 7.24 -26.97 -7.18
C VAL A 288 7.86 -25.65 -6.77
N SER A 289 8.70 -25.69 -5.74
CA SER A 289 9.49 -24.54 -5.31
C SER A 289 10.57 -24.22 -6.34
N LYS A 290 10.74 -22.92 -6.61
CA LYS A 290 11.85 -22.39 -7.43
C LYS A 290 12.50 -21.23 -6.71
N ILE A 291 13.78 -21.03 -6.98
CA ILE A 291 14.57 -19.96 -6.40
C ILE A 291 15.09 -19.07 -7.52
N PHE A 292 14.82 -17.80 -7.40
CA PHE A 292 15.22 -16.77 -8.34
C PHE A 292 16.18 -15.81 -7.65
N LEU A 293 17.39 -15.76 -8.14
CA LEU A 293 18.44 -14.89 -7.62
C LEU A 293 18.69 -13.76 -8.61
N VAL A 294 18.34 -12.54 -8.21
CA VAL A 294 18.71 -11.34 -8.96
C VAL A 294 20.08 -10.90 -8.46
N ASP A 295 21.11 -11.09 -9.31
CA ASP A 295 22.49 -10.75 -8.96
C ASP A 295 22.70 -9.24 -8.91
N ARG A 296 23.18 -8.79 -7.76
CA ARG A 296 23.57 -7.41 -7.50
C ARG A 296 24.92 -7.39 -6.79
N PRO A 297 26.03 -7.43 -7.58
CA PRO A 297 27.37 -7.52 -7.05
C PRO A 297 27.69 -6.44 -6.01
N GLY A 298 28.40 -6.82 -4.95
CA GLY A 298 28.79 -5.91 -3.88
C GLY A 298 27.69 -5.54 -2.89
N SER A 299 26.49 -6.14 -2.99
CA SER A 299 25.44 -5.93 -1.99
C SER A 299 25.87 -6.43 -0.63
N VAL A 300 25.66 -5.61 0.39
CA VAL A 300 25.92 -5.94 1.81
C VAL A 300 24.68 -6.51 2.51
N GLN A 301 23.54 -6.44 1.84
CA GLN A 301 22.26 -6.99 2.28
C GLN A 301 21.66 -7.87 1.17
N THR A 302 20.84 -8.84 1.59
CA THR A 302 20.02 -9.67 0.73
C THR A 302 18.56 -9.38 1.01
N ASN A 303 17.79 -9.02 -0.03
CA ASN A 303 16.34 -8.94 0.05
C ASN A 303 15.75 -10.31 -0.27
N LEU A 304 14.92 -10.84 0.62
CA LEU A 304 14.28 -12.15 0.51
C LEU A 304 12.76 -11.99 0.43
N LEU A 305 12.14 -12.63 -0.55
CA LEU A 305 10.70 -12.84 -0.64
C LEU A 305 10.41 -14.32 -0.82
N LEU A 306 9.53 -14.87 0.01
CA LEU A 306 9.11 -16.27 -0.03
C LEU A 306 7.58 -16.31 -0.06
N GLY A 307 6.98 -16.86 -1.10
CA GLY A 307 5.53 -16.86 -1.17
C GLY A 307 4.95 -17.59 -2.37
N ASN A 308 3.63 -17.54 -2.48
CA ASN A 308 2.85 -18.21 -3.53
C ASN A 308 1.51 -17.51 -3.74
N LEU A 309 0.74 -17.96 -4.76
CA LEU A 309 -0.66 -17.57 -4.92
C LEU A 309 -1.47 -18.02 -3.70
N ALA A 310 -2.44 -17.21 -3.28
CA ALA A 310 -3.26 -17.49 -2.10
C ALA A 310 -4.76 -17.54 -2.44
N LEU A 311 -5.48 -16.45 -2.22
CA LEU A 311 -6.94 -16.41 -2.38
C LEU A 311 -7.42 -15.05 -2.89
N ASP A 312 -8.61 -15.03 -3.46
CA ASP A 312 -9.33 -13.78 -3.73
C ASP A 312 -10.08 -13.27 -2.49
N ARG A 313 -10.51 -12.01 -2.53
CA ARG A 313 -11.16 -11.34 -1.39
C ARG A 313 -12.51 -11.94 -1.00
N ARG A 314 -13.19 -12.64 -1.90
CA ARG A 314 -14.51 -13.26 -1.68
C ARG A 314 -14.42 -14.65 -1.06
N SER A 315 -13.20 -15.19 -0.95
CA SER A 315 -13.00 -16.52 -0.35
C SER A 315 -13.57 -16.60 1.07
N PRO A 316 -14.30 -17.65 1.42
CA PRO A 316 -14.77 -17.87 2.78
C PRO A 316 -13.60 -18.08 3.76
N ASP A 317 -12.42 -18.41 3.27
CA ASP A 317 -11.21 -18.60 4.06
C ASP A 317 -10.51 -17.27 4.41
N PHE A 318 -10.97 -16.13 3.86
CA PHE A 318 -10.27 -14.85 3.98
C PHE A 318 -10.00 -14.43 5.42
N ILE A 319 -10.99 -14.56 6.32
CA ILE A 319 -10.83 -14.17 7.73
C ILE A 319 -9.82 -15.08 8.43
N ALA A 320 -9.92 -16.40 8.26
CA ALA A 320 -8.98 -17.34 8.85
C ALA A 320 -7.55 -17.13 8.31
N ALA A 321 -7.39 -16.88 7.01
CA ALA A 321 -6.11 -16.58 6.38
C ALA A 321 -5.53 -15.24 6.87
N THR A 322 -6.37 -14.24 7.14
CA THR A 322 -5.95 -12.96 7.75
C THR A 322 -5.42 -13.17 9.17
N VAL A 323 -6.07 -14.02 9.97
CA VAL A 323 -5.61 -14.36 11.33
C VAL A 323 -4.28 -15.14 11.25
N MET A 324 -4.18 -16.12 10.36
CA MET A 324 -2.95 -16.89 10.10
C MET A 324 -1.80 -15.95 9.73
N ASN A 325 -2.00 -15.05 8.76
CA ASN A 325 -0.98 -14.08 8.36
C ASN A 325 -0.56 -13.15 9.51
N THR A 326 -1.50 -12.75 10.37
CA THR A 326 -1.20 -11.93 11.55
C THR A 326 -0.29 -12.65 12.54
N ILE A 327 -0.47 -13.96 12.71
CA ILE A 327 0.40 -14.81 13.55
C ILE A 327 1.80 -14.92 12.94
N VAL A 328 1.89 -15.17 11.62
CA VAL A 328 3.18 -15.43 10.96
C VAL A 328 4.03 -14.17 10.87
N GLY A 329 3.47 -13.06 10.36
CA GLY A 329 4.27 -11.87 10.09
C GLY A 329 3.48 -10.55 10.05
N GLY A 330 2.30 -10.49 10.68
CA GLY A 330 1.44 -9.30 10.62
C GLY A 330 1.85 -8.12 11.52
N GLY A 331 3.01 -8.15 12.14
CA GLY A 331 3.53 -7.08 13.01
C GLY A 331 4.70 -7.49 13.87
N ALA A 332 5.18 -6.60 14.74
CA ALA A 332 6.37 -6.82 15.56
C ALA A 332 6.23 -7.95 16.63
N GLY A 333 5.02 -8.33 16.98
CA GLY A 333 4.77 -9.49 17.87
C GLY A 333 4.54 -10.80 17.15
N ALA A 334 4.72 -10.85 15.83
CA ALA A 334 4.52 -12.02 15.00
C ALA A 334 5.77 -12.91 14.95
N ARG A 335 5.61 -14.18 14.58
CA ARG A 335 6.68 -15.20 14.59
C ARG A 335 7.91 -14.76 13.82
N LEU A 336 7.77 -14.35 12.56
CA LEU A 336 8.90 -13.94 11.72
C LEU A 336 9.70 -12.80 12.33
N PHE A 337 9.02 -11.80 12.88
CA PHE A 337 9.69 -10.66 13.50
C PHE A 337 10.43 -11.08 14.77
N MET A 338 9.77 -11.83 15.65
CA MET A 338 10.38 -12.30 16.91
C MET A 338 11.59 -13.20 16.63
N ASN A 339 11.45 -14.17 15.70
CA ASN A 339 12.53 -15.09 15.35
C ASN A 339 13.71 -14.37 14.69
N LEU A 340 13.51 -13.71 13.51
CA LEU A 340 14.63 -13.18 12.73
C LEU A 340 15.25 -11.93 13.32
N ARG A 341 14.47 -11.09 14.01
CA ARG A 341 14.96 -9.84 14.62
C ARG A 341 15.38 -10.03 16.07
N GLU A 342 14.44 -10.48 16.92
CA GLU A 342 14.68 -10.45 18.38
C GLU A 342 15.59 -11.61 18.82
N ASP A 343 15.34 -12.82 18.31
CA ASP A 343 16.11 -14.01 18.73
C ASP A 343 17.46 -14.13 18.00
N HIS A 344 17.50 -13.80 16.68
CA HIS A 344 18.70 -14.00 15.86
C HIS A 344 19.43 -12.72 15.45
N GLY A 345 18.80 -11.55 15.49
CA GLY A 345 19.42 -10.27 15.09
C GLY A 345 19.85 -10.21 13.61
N TYR A 346 19.19 -10.96 12.73
CA TYR A 346 19.53 -11.03 11.31
C TYR A 346 19.07 -9.81 10.50
N THR A 347 18.04 -9.14 10.98
CA THR A 347 17.33 -8.07 10.28
C THR A 347 16.77 -7.02 11.24
N TYR A 348 16.36 -5.87 10.70
CA TYR A 348 15.53 -4.88 11.41
C TYR A 348 14.04 -5.27 11.43
N GLY A 349 13.62 -6.22 10.58
CA GLY A 349 12.25 -6.72 10.57
C GLY A 349 12.00 -7.78 9.51
N ALA A 350 11.16 -8.74 9.85
CA ALA A 350 10.65 -9.77 8.96
C ALA A 350 9.13 -9.84 9.11
N TYR A 351 8.44 -9.83 7.99
CA TYR A 351 6.98 -9.71 7.95
C TYR A 351 6.38 -10.68 6.95
N SER A 352 5.06 -10.87 7.03
CA SER A 352 4.29 -11.49 5.95
C SER A 352 3.08 -10.66 5.58
N ARG A 353 2.68 -10.77 4.33
CA ARG A 353 1.54 -10.07 3.77
C ARG A 353 0.64 -11.06 3.02
N LEU A 354 -0.65 -10.91 3.24
CA LEU A 354 -1.70 -11.54 2.45
C LEU A 354 -2.36 -10.45 1.60
N SER A 355 -2.18 -10.51 0.28
CA SER A 355 -2.96 -9.68 -0.65
C SER A 355 -4.16 -10.46 -1.15
N SER A 356 -5.24 -9.76 -1.43
CA SER A 356 -6.46 -10.36 -1.95
C SER A 356 -7.25 -9.28 -2.70
N GLU A 357 -7.45 -9.51 -3.97
CA GLU A 357 -8.14 -8.61 -4.89
C GLU A 357 -9.42 -9.28 -5.41
N GLN A 358 -10.02 -8.76 -6.48
CA GLN A 358 -11.11 -9.43 -7.17
C GLN A 358 -10.65 -10.70 -7.91
N TYR A 359 -9.34 -10.88 -8.07
CA TYR A 359 -8.67 -12.07 -8.56
C TYR A 359 -7.78 -12.67 -7.47
N VAL A 360 -7.17 -13.82 -7.74
CA VAL A 360 -6.32 -14.51 -6.76
C VAL A 360 -5.12 -13.63 -6.37
N GLY A 361 -4.97 -13.39 -5.08
CA GLY A 361 -3.86 -12.65 -4.52
C GLY A 361 -2.69 -13.55 -4.11
N THR A 362 -1.78 -13.01 -3.32
CA THR A 362 -0.57 -13.71 -2.87
C THR A 362 -0.46 -13.74 -1.35
N TRP A 363 0.16 -14.76 -0.82
CA TRP A 363 0.80 -14.70 0.48
C TRP A 363 2.32 -14.64 0.27
N VAL A 364 2.98 -13.69 0.94
CA VAL A 364 4.44 -13.50 0.83
C VAL A 364 5.03 -13.11 2.18
N ALA A 365 6.10 -13.81 2.57
CA ALA A 365 6.98 -13.44 3.67
C ALA A 365 8.20 -12.71 3.12
N ASN A 366 8.67 -11.68 3.81
CA ASN A 366 9.77 -10.84 3.34
C ASN A 366 10.67 -10.35 4.47
N SER A 367 11.93 -10.18 4.16
CA SER A 367 12.92 -9.49 5.00
C SER A 367 14.07 -8.96 4.18
N GLU A 368 14.76 -7.98 4.73
CA GLU A 368 16.08 -7.53 4.30
C GLU A 368 17.08 -7.92 5.37
N VAL A 369 18.02 -8.81 5.05
CA VAL A 369 18.98 -9.36 5.98
C VAL A 369 20.42 -9.01 5.58
N ARG A 370 21.36 -8.99 6.53
CA ARG A 370 22.77 -8.91 6.14
C ARG A 370 23.16 -10.10 5.27
N THR A 371 24.03 -9.88 4.28
CA THR A 371 24.43 -10.92 3.32
C THR A 371 25.03 -12.14 4.01
N ASP A 372 25.86 -11.94 5.04
CA ASP A 372 26.55 -13.01 5.79
C ASP A 372 25.60 -13.95 6.56
N VAL A 373 24.39 -13.52 6.89
CA VAL A 373 23.39 -14.32 7.61
C VAL A 373 22.26 -14.82 6.72
N THR A 374 22.37 -14.66 5.40
CA THR A 374 21.31 -15.08 4.44
C THR A 374 20.93 -16.55 4.59
N ASN A 375 21.92 -17.46 4.78
CA ASN A 375 21.65 -18.88 4.97
C ASN A 375 20.86 -19.15 6.26
N GLY A 376 21.23 -18.51 7.37
CA GLY A 376 20.49 -18.61 8.63
C GLY A 376 19.06 -18.09 8.50
N ALA A 377 18.90 -16.91 7.89
CA ALA A 377 17.58 -16.32 7.67
C ALA A 377 16.67 -17.21 6.80
N MET A 378 17.20 -17.82 5.75
CA MET A 378 16.45 -18.77 4.92
C MET A 378 16.00 -19.98 5.74
N THR A 379 16.86 -20.53 6.59
CA THR A 379 16.51 -21.65 7.48
C THR A 379 15.34 -21.24 8.38
N GLU A 380 15.41 -20.07 9.02
CA GLU A 380 14.37 -19.61 9.94
C GLU A 380 13.06 -19.27 9.23
N PHE A 381 13.10 -18.74 8.02
CA PHE A 381 11.88 -18.59 7.21
C PHE A 381 11.18 -19.92 6.98
N PHE A 382 11.92 -20.94 6.55
CA PHE A 382 11.34 -22.26 6.32
C PHE A 382 10.88 -22.93 7.62
N ASN A 383 11.59 -22.74 8.73
CA ASN A 383 11.17 -23.21 10.05
C ASN A 383 9.80 -22.65 10.43
N GLU A 384 9.59 -21.34 10.30
CA GLU A 384 8.30 -20.73 10.64
C GLU A 384 7.19 -21.11 9.64
N ILE A 385 7.51 -21.27 8.35
CA ILE A 385 6.59 -21.78 7.34
C ILE A 385 6.15 -23.22 7.66
N HIS A 386 7.06 -24.11 7.96
CA HIS A 386 6.74 -25.49 8.38
C HIS A 386 5.96 -25.49 9.68
N ARG A 387 6.36 -24.68 10.64
CA ARG A 387 5.70 -24.60 11.95
C ARG A 387 4.23 -24.19 11.83
N ILE A 388 3.89 -23.18 11.00
CA ILE A 388 2.48 -22.76 10.84
C ILE A 388 1.64 -23.80 10.09
N VAL A 389 2.24 -24.57 9.18
CA VAL A 389 1.58 -25.61 8.39
C VAL A 389 1.37 -26.89 9.18
N GLU A 390 2.38 -27.30 9.97
CA GLU A 390 2.42 -28.63 10.58
C GLU A 390 1.96 -28.65 12.04
N GLN A 391 2.16 -27.54 12.78
CA GLN A 391 1.92 -27.50 14.21
C GLN A 391 0.68 -26.66 14.54
N PRO A 392 -0.15 -27.11 15.51
CA PRO A 392 -1.23 -26.30 16.02
C PRO A 392 -0.73 -25.00 16.64
N VAL A 393 -1.43 -23.91 16.39
CA VAL A 393 -1.13 -22.61 17.01
C VAL A 393 -1.52 -22.63 18.47
N PRO A 394 -0.65 -22.22 19.42
CA PRO A 394 -0.98 -22.07 20.82
C PRO A 394 -2.18 -21.13 21.04
N ALA A 395 -3.03 -21.47 22.00
CA ALA A 395 -4.27 -20.73 22.24
C ALA A 395 -4.06 -19.26 22.59
N ASP A 396 -3.02 -18.95 23.35
CA ASP A 396 -2.67 -17.57 23.74
C ASP A 396 -2.15 -16.75 22.54
N GLU A 397 -1.37 -17.35 21.64
CA GLU A 397 -0.88 -16.73 20.41
C GLU A 397 -2.05 -16.41 19.47
N LEU A 398 -2.96 -17.36 19.27
CA LEU A 398 -4.19 -17.16 18.49
C LEU A 398 -5.02 -16.01 19.07
N GLN A 399 -5.21 -15.98 20.40
CA GLN A 399 -5.99 -14.91 21.04
C GLN A 399 -5.33 -13.53 20.88
N ARG A 400 -3.99 -13.44 20.98
CA ARG A 400 -3.27 -12.17 20.72
C ARG A 400 -3.51 -11.69 19.28
N ALA A 401 -3.39 -12.56 18.30
CA ALA A 401 -3.60 -12.22 16.89
C ALA A 401 -5.04 -11.73 16.63
N LYS A 402 -6.05 -12.43 17.13
CA LYS A 402 -7.45 -12.04 17.00
C LYS A 402 -7.73 -10.66 17.62
N ARG A 403 -7.26 -10.44 18.85
CA ARG A 403 -7.40 -9.14 19.53
C ARG A 403 -6.73 -8.00 18.75
N ALA A 404 -5.54 -8.24 18.20
CA ALA A 404 -4.85 -7.25 17.40
C ALA A 404 -5.63 -6.86 16.14
N ILE A 405 -6.29 -7.81 15.48
CA ILE A 405 -7.14 -7.55 14.31
C ILE A 405 -8.37 -6.74 14.72
N VAL A 406 -9.08 -7.19 15.78
CA VAL A 406 -10.29 -6.51 16.26
C VAL A 406 -10.00 -5.10 16.76
N ALA A 407 -8.88 -4.90 17.48
CA ALA A 407 -8.45 -3.57 17.93
C ALA A 407 -8.13 -2.64 16.76
N ARG A 408 -7.40 -3.12 15.73
CA ARG A 408 -7.13 -2.33 14.52
C ARG A 408 -8.41 -1.97 13.77
N PHE A 409 -9.35 -2.91 13.69
CA PHE A 409 -10.66 -2.64 13.10
C PHE A 409 -11.40 -1.55 13.88
N ALA A 410 -11.49 -1.68 15.21
CA ALA A 410 -12.12 -0.66 16.08
C ALA A 410 -11.51 0.74 15.87
N LEU A 411 -10.19 0.85 15.94
CA LEU A 411 -9.48 2.12 15.74
C LEU A 411 -9.69 2.70 14.34
N SER A 412 -9.86 1.84 13.33
CA SER A 412 -10.11 2.31 11.96
C SER A 412 -11.45 3.02 11.80
N LEU A 413 -12.45 2.66 12.63
CA LEU A 413 -13.81 3.24 12.57
C LEU A 413 -13.89 4.70 13.05
N GLU A 414 -12.86 5.19 13.74
CA GLU A 414 -12.77 6.60 14.12
C GLU A 414 -12.68 7.54 12.92
N ARG A 415 -12.22 7.02 11.78
CA ARG A 415 -12.04 7.79 10.54
C ARG A 415 -13.27 7.62 9.62
N PRO A 416 -14.02 8.70 9.32
CA PRO A 416 -15.20 8.63 8.43
C PRO A 416 -14.87 8.03 7.05
N GLN A 417 -13.70 8.37 6.50
CA GLN A 417 -13.23 7.82 5.23
C GLN A 417 -13.14 6.29 5.26
N GLN A 418 -12.70 5.69 6.37
CA GLN A 418 -12.60 4.24 6.47
C GLN A 418 -13.98 3.56 6.48
N THR A 419 -14.97 4.19 7.09
CA THR A 419 -16.36 3.69 7.05
C THR A 419 -16.90 3.71 5.63
N LEU A 420 -16.58 4.75 4.87
CA LEU A 420 -16.92 4.84 3.45
C LEU A 420 -16.21 3.76 2.62
N ASP A 421 -14.91 3.53 2.88
CA ASP A 421 -14.13 2.47 2.21
C ASP A 421 -14.72 1.07 2.49
N TYR A 422 -15.24 0.83 3.70
CA TYR A 422 -15.95 -0.42 4.02
C TYR A 422 -17.26 -0.56 3.24
N ALA A 423 -18.00 0.53 3.08
CA ALA A 423 -19.22 0.54 2.27
C ALA A 423 -18.92 0.25 0.78
N VAL A 424 -17.88 0.89 0.22
CA VAL A 424 -17.39 0.64 -1.15
C VAL A 424 -16.95 -0.81 -1.30
N THR A 425 -16.17 -1.33 -0.34
CA THR A 425 -15.72 -2.73 -0.34
C THR A 425 -16.91 -3.69 -0.38
N SER A 426 -17.95 -3.45 0.45
CA SER A 426 -19.16 -4.27 0.42
C SER A 426 -19.86 -4.25 -0.93
N GLU A 427 -19.91 -3.09 -1.57
CA GLU A 427 -20.52 -2.93 -2.88
C GLU A 427 -19.72 -3.63 -4.00
N VAL A 428 -18.38 -3.52 -3.95
CA VAL A 428 -17.48 -4.14 -4.94
C VAL A 428 -17.52 -5.66 -4.88
N TYR A 429 -17.53 -6.23 -3.65
CA TYR A 429 -17.45 -7.66 -3.45
C TYR A 429 -18.81 -8.34 -3.23
N GLY A 430 -19.90 -7.58 -3.18
CA GLY A 430 -21.24 -8.10 -2.93
C GLY A 430 -21.42 -8.66 -1.52
N PHE A 431 -20.79 -8.07 -0.51
CA PHE A 431 -20.90 -8.55 0.85
C PHE A 431 -22.28 -8.24 1.46
N PRO A 432 -22.77 -9.10 2.37
CA PRO A 432 -23.99 -8.83 3.14
C PRO A 432 -23.91 -7.47 3.85
N ALA A 433 -25.07 -6.83 4.04
CA ALA A 433 -25.12 -5.51 4.65
C ALA A 433 -24.52 -5.48 6.07
N ASP A 434 -24.58 -6.58 6.81
CA ASP A 434 -24.07 -6.75 8.17
C ASP A 434 -22.66 -7.38 8.24
N TYR A 435 -21.98 -7.51 7.11
CA TYR A 435 -20.65 -8.13 7.03
C TYR A 435 -19.67 -7.50 8.03
N TRP A 436 -19.60 -6.18 8.04
CA TRP A 436 -18.65 -5.46 8.90
C TRP A 436 -19.11 -5.41 10.36
N ASP A 437 -20.43 -5.44 10.63
CA ASP A 437 -20.96 -5.54 12.00
C ASP A 437 -20.56 -6.88 12.64
N ASN A 438 -20.58 -7.94 11.83
CA ASN A 438 -20.21 -9.28 12.26
C ASN A 438 -18.70 -9.57 12.19
N TYR A 439 -17.89 -8.68 11.62
CA TYR A 439 -16.47 -8.94 11.33
C TYR A 439 -15.67 -9.31 12.58
N ALA A 440 -15.79 -8.53 13.66
CA ALA A 440 -15.12 -8.82 14.93
C ALA A 440 -15.51 -10.18 15.48
N ALA A 441 -16.80 -10.52 15.48
CA ALA A 441 -17.30 -11.81 15.94
C ALA A 441 -16.80 -12.98 15.09
N GLN A 442 -16.71 -12.80 13.75
CA GLN A 442 -16.16 -13.81 12.84
C GLN A 442 -14.66 -14.03 13.09
N VAL A 443 -13.88 -12.98 13.30
CA VAL A 443 -12.46 -13.08 13.68
C VAL A 443 -12.33 -13.86 15.00
N MET A 444 -13.16 -13.57 15.99
CA MET A 444 -13.11 -14.24 17.29
C MET A 444 -13.53 -15.72 17.25
N LYS A 445 -14.27 -16.16 16.25
CA LYS A 445 -14.67 -17.56 16.05
C LYS A 445 -13.57 -18.44 15.44
N VAL A 446 -12.52 -17.87 14.81
CA VAL A 446 -11.46 -18.64 14.18
C VAL A 446 -10.77 -19.56 15.19
N THR A 447 -10.62 -20.83 14.85
CA THR A 447 -10.03 -21.89 15.69
C THR A 447 -8.58 -22.22 15.27
N PRO A 448 -7.79 -22.91 16.11
CA PRO A 448 -6.48 -23.43 15.71
C PRO A 448 -6.57 -24.37 14.49
N ALA A 449 -7.64 -25.16 14.39
CA ALA A 449 -7.86 -26.05 13.24
C ALA A 449 -8.09 -25.25 11.93
N ASP A 450 -8.82 -24.11 12.00
CA ASP A 450 -8.98 -23.23 10.84
C ASP A 450 -7.64 -22.65 10.40
N ILE A 451 -6.79 -22.22 11.34
CA ILE A 451 -5.46 -21.72 11.02
C ILE A 451 -4.64 -22.79 10.31
N GLN A 452 -4.59 -24.01 10.83
CA GLN A 452 -3.82 -25.09 10.21
C GLN A 452 -4.36 -25.48 8.83
N ARG A 453 -5.69 -25.49 8.66
CA ARG A 453 -6.35 -25.74 7.39
C ARG A 453 -5.98 -24.69 6.33
N VAL A 454 -6.09 -23.40 6.65
CA VAL A 454 -5.75 -22.34 5.72
C VAL A 454 -4.24 -22.23 5.48
N ALA A 455 -3.40 -22.51 6.48
CA ALA A 455 -1.97 -22.58 6.32
C ALA A 455 -1.58 -23.68 5.31
N LYS A 456 -2.08 -24.91 5.46
CA LYS A 456 -1.85 -26.01 4.52
C LYS A 456 -2.33 -25.68 3.10
N LYS A 457 -3.41 -24.91 2.96
CA LYS A 457 -3.98 -24.60 1.66
C LYS A 457 -3.28 -23.43 0.96
N TYR A 458 -2.88 -22.38 1.70
CA TYR A 458 -2.42 -21.13 1.14
C TYR A 458 -0.95 -20.80 1.42
N VAL A 459 -0.29 -21.52 2.32
CA VAL A 459 1.17 -21.46 2.56
C VAL A 459 1.77 -22.79 2.12
N ASN A 460 1.84 -22.98 0.79
CA ASN A 460 2.30 -24.25 0.22
C ASN A 460 3.82 -24.38 0.29
N ALA A 461 4.33 -24.96 1.38
CA ALA A 461 5.76 -25.12 1.62
C ALA A 461 6.50 -25.85 0.49
N GLY A 462 5.83 -26.80 -0.20
CA GLY A 462 6.40 -27.56 -1.32
C GLY A 462 6.44 -26.82 -2.66
N ALA A 463 5.79 -25.65 -2.77
CA ALA A 463 5.69 -24.89 -4.00
C ALA A 463 5.95 -23.38 -3.80
N ILE A 464 6.61 -23.01 -2.71
CA ILE A 464 6.99 -21.62 -2.45
C ILE A 464 7.97 -21.13 -3.51
N GLN A 465 7.67 -19.95 -4.07
CA GLN A 465 8.59 -19.23 -4.94
C GLN A 465 9.48 -18.34 -4.07
N VAL A 466 10.77 -18.52 -4.17
CA VAL A 466 11.77 -17.75 -3.42
C VAL A 466 12.43 -16.77 -4.38
N VAL A 467 12.47 -15.49 -3.97
CA VAL A 467 13.26 -14.48 -4.67
C VAL A 467 14.28 -13.90 -3.71
N ALA A 468 15.54 -13.91 -4.13
CA ALA A 468 16.64 -13.25 -3.45
C ALA A 468 17.24 -12.18 -4.35
N VAL A 469 17.48 -10.97 -3.82
CA VAL A 469 18.24 -9.93 -4.50
C VAL A 469 19.48 -9.63 -3.66
N GLY A 470 20.66 -9.92 -4.19
CA GLY A 470 21.91 -9.80 -3.44
C GLY A 470 23.14 -10.18 -4.27
N ASP A 471 24.28 -10.26 -3.63
CA ASP A 471 25.55 -10.65 -4.26
C ASP A 471 25.61 -12.16 -4.53
N ALA A 472 25.36 -12.56 -5.78
CA ALA A 472 25.30 -13.98 -6.16
C ALA A 472 26.58 -14.74 -5.83
N SER A 473 27.76 -14.10 -5.90
CA SER A 473 29.05 -14.74 -5.58
C SER A 473 29.12 -15.21 -4.14
N LYS A 474 28.31 -14.61 -3.24
CA LYS A 474 28.30 -14.93 -1.80
C LYS A 474 27.16 -15.86 -1.41
N ILE A 475 25.96 -15.67 -2.01
CA ILE A 475 24.75 -16.31 -1.48
C ILE A 475 24.24 -17.48 -2.32
N LYS A 476 24.64 -17.62 -3.60
CA LYS A 476 24.12 -18.64 -4.51
C LYS A 476 24.22 -20.05 -3.92
N THR A 477 25.40 -20.45 -3.46
CA THR A 477 25.63 -21.80 -2.90
C THR A 477 24.76 -22.09 -1.68
N TRP A 478 24.43 -21.07 -0.88
CA TRP A 478 23.52 -21.25 0.26
C TRP A 478 22.08 -21.44 -0.19
N LEU A 479 21.65 -20.76 -1.25
CA LEU A 479 20.31 -20.88 -1.80
C LEU A 479 20.09 -22.21 -2.52
N GLU A 480 21.13 -22.81 -3.12
CA GLU A 480 21.08 -24.12 -3.79
C GLU A 480 20.67 -25.26 -2.85
N LYS A 481 20.80 -25.09 -1.53
CA LYS A 481 20.30 -26.04 -0.53
C LYS A 481 18.77 -26.19 -0.51
N TYR A 482 18.05 -25.17 -0.99
CA TYR A 482 16.59 -25.11 -0.96
C TYR A 482 15.96 -25.41 -2.32
N GLY A 483 16.76 -25.57 -3.38
CA GLY A 483 16.29 -25.92 -4.71
C GLY A 483 17.17 -25.37 -5.84
N THR A 484 16.73 -25.57 -7.07
CA THR A 484 17.43 -25.06 -8.26
C THR A 484 17.37 -23.54 -8.29
N VAL A 485 18.52 -22.87 -8.42
CA VAL A 485 18.66 -21.41 -8.45
C VAL A 485 18.78 -20.91 -9.89
N GLU A 486 17.81 -20.14 -10.33
CA GLU A 486 17.86 -19.37 -11.58
C GLU A 486 18.46 -17.99 -11.28
N VAL A 487 19.62 -17.69 -11.90
CA VAL A 487 20.31 -16.40 -11.71
C VAL A 487 20.01 -15.46 -12.87
N THR A 488 19.61 -14.23 -12.54
CA THR A 488 19.44 -13.13 -13.49
C THR A 488 20.23 -11.92 -13.02
N THR A 489 20.81 -11.15 -13.94
CA THR A 489 21.49 -9.90 -13.58
C THR A 489 20.46 -8.80 -13.39
N ALA A 490 20.63 -7.98 -12.36
CA ALA A 490 19.82 -6.80 -12.17
C ALA A 490 20.04 -5.82 -13.34
N ASP A 491 18.98 -5.45 -14.04
CA ASP A 491 19.00 -4.34 -15.00
C ASP A 491 19.00 -3.01 -14.21
N VAL A 492 20.14 -2.70 -13.63
CA VAL A 492 20.39 -1.45 -12.90
C VAL A 492 21.08 -0.49 -13.84
N PRO A 493 20.56 0.74 -14.04
CA PRO A 493 21.28 1.77 -14.79
C PRO A 493 22.69 1.91 -14.23
N SER A 494 23.70 1.72 -15.08
CA SER A 494 25.10 1.90 -14.69
C SER A 494 25.24 3.26 -14.02
N ARG A 495 25.86 3.31 -12.83
CA ARG A 495 26.33 4.57 -12.25
C ARG A 495 27.37 5.12 -13.23
N GLN A 496 26.92 6.00 -14.13
CA GLN A 496 27.88 6.81 -14.89
C GLN A 496 28.68 7.58 -13.84
N GLY A 497 30.01 7.39 -13.88
CA GLY A 497 30.94 7.83 -12.88
C GLY A 497 30.77 9.31 -12.52
N ARG A 498 30.92 9.57 -11.23
CA ARG A 498 31.24 10.91 -10.72
C ARG A 498 32.72 11.20 -11.00
#